data_a2f6b8bdf49120a1f45e5bf37d7fcb5a
#
_entry.id   a2f6b8bdf49120a1f45e5bf37d7fcb5a
#
_cell.length_a   1.000
_cell.length_b   1.000
_cell.length_c   1.000
_cell.angle_alpha   90.00
_cell.angle_beta   90.00
_cell.angle_gamma   90.00
#
_symmetry.space_group_name_H-M   'P 1'
#
loop_
_entity.id
_entity.type
_entity.pdbx_description
1 polymer ?
#
loop_
_entity_poly.entity_id
_entity_poly.type
_entity_poly.pdbx_seq_one_letter_code
_entity_poly.pdbx_strand_id
1 'polypeptide(L)'
;IEIYKEDMMELFCQIIPLQIEGIIYDYCIELGVSSANIERTSLDRKIEEIVKKDRRFKCHEYFKYDFIELRNTAAHGRLHENVNFKDTANMLILDLMYLCDALNNSNALVVNRMRSLIKRFEENFNNDYVPIDGIVYSFIAKYRDKSLPSIYEKENVIQEIKKYAMSDNFLRYIHIHIMHP
;
A
#
# COMPACT_ATOMS: atom_id res chain seq x y z
N ILE A 1 8.88 -7.61 15.35
CA ILE A 1 9.14 -9.06 15.15
C ILE A 1 10.13 -9.57 16.21
N GLU A 2 11.17 -8.80 16.59
CA GLU A 2 12.10 -9.20 17.66
C GLU A 2 11.39 -9.45 18.99
N ILE A 3 10.54 -8.54 19.43
CA ILE A 3 9.72 -8.67 20.65
C ILE A 3 8.93 -10.00 20.66
N TYR A 4 8.38 -10.40 19.52
CA TYR A 4 7.69 -11.69 19.39
C TYR A 4 8.64 -12.88 19.51
N LYS A 5 9.85 -12.79 18.92
CA LYS A 5 10.88 -13.84 19.02
C LYS A 5 11.43 -14.00 20.43
N GLU A 6 11.45 -12.92 21.20
CA GLU A 6 11.88 -12.92 22.62
C GLU A 6 10.77 -13.34 23.58
N ASP A 7 9.65 -13.87 23.07
CA ASP A 7 8.48 -14.35 23.84
C ASP A 7 7.79 -13.27 24.70
N MET A 8 7.99 -11.98 24.36
CA MET A 8 7.36 -10.85 25.05
C MET A 8 5.95 -10.59 24.48
N MET A 9 5.08 -11.60 24.56
CA MET A 9 3.77 -11.61 23.88
C MET A 9 2.83 -10.51 24.36
N GLU A 10 2.82 -10.21 25.66
CA GLU A 10 1.98 -9.13 26.21
C GLU A 10 2.36 -7.78 25.60
N LEU A 11 3.65 -7.44 25.61
CA LEU A 11 4.15 -6.19 25.01
C LEU A 11 3.85 -6.13 23.50
N PHE A 12 4.01 -7.26 22.82
CA PHE A 12 3.68 -7.37 21.40
C PHE A 12 2.20 -7.04 21.14
N CYS A 13 1.29 -7.63 21.92
CA CYS A 13 -0.15 -7.39 21.79
C CYS A 13 -0.56 -5.95 22.13
N GLN A 14 0.20 -5.26 22.96
CA GLN A 14 -0.05 -3.85 23.29
C GLN A 14 0.40 -2.89 22.18
N ILE A 15 1.49 -3.20 21.48
CA ILE A 15 2.11 -2.29 20.51
C ILE A 15 1.61 -2.51 19.08
N ILE A 16 1.51 -3.77 18.66
CA ILE A 16 1.28 -4.11 17.25
C ILE A 16 -0.07 -3.62 16.69
N PRO A 17 -1.20 -3.64 17.42
CA PRO A 17 -2.45 -3.10 16.89
C PRO A 17 -2.36 -1.62 16.47
N LEU A 18 -1.57 -0.82 17.17
CA LEU A 18 -1.34 0.59 16.81
C LEU A 18 -0.46 0.73 15.56
N GLN A 19 0.52 -0.17 15.40
CA GLN A 19 1.34 -0.19 14.18
C GLN A 19 0.53 -0.63 12.96
N ILE A 20 -0.38 -1.61 13.11
CA ILE A 20 -1.31 -2.03 12.07
C ILE A 20 -2.22 -0.86 11.65
N GLU A 21 -2.74 -0.08 12.60
CA GLU A 21 -3.52 1.13 12.26
C GLU A 21 -2.69 2.13 11.46
N GLY A 22 -1.42 2.33 11.84
CA GLY A 22 -0.48 3.17 11.08
C GLY A 22 -0.30 2.69 9.64
N ILE A 23 -0.11 1.37 9.45
CA ILE A 23 -0.01 0.76 8.11
C ILE A 23 -1.28 0.99 7.29
N ILE A 24 -2.46 0.85 7.89
CA ILE A 24 -3.75 1.11 7.23
C ILE A 24 -3.87 2.58 6.83
N TYR A 25 -3.43 3.50 7.69
CA TYR A 25 -3.37 4.92 7.37
C TYR A 25 -2.47 5.20 6.15
N ASP A 26 -1.24 4.67 6.18
CA ASP A 26 -0.28 4.84 5.08
C ASP A 26 -0.81 4.22 3.77
N TYR A 27 -1.52 3.10 3.86
CA TYR A 27 -2.19 2.50 2.71
C TYR A 27 -3.22 3.47 2.08
N CYS A 28 -4.04 4.14 2.89
CA CYS A 28 -4.95 5.16 2.39
C CYS A 28 -4.21 6.28 1.66
N ILE A 29 -3.11 6.79 2.23
CA ILE A 29 -2.30 7.84 1.61
C ILE A 29 -1.74 7.38 0.25
N GLU A 30 -1.19 6.18 0.20
CA GLU A 30 -0.65 5.61 -1.03
C GLU A 30 -1.73 5.39 -2.11
N LEU A 31 -2.96 5.07 -1.71
CA LEU A 31 -4.13 5.03 -2.61
C LEU A 31 -4.62 6.42 -3.05
N GLY A 32 -3.97 7.49 -2.60
CA GLY A 32 -4.31 8.87 -2.95
C GLY A 32 -5.53 9.41 -2.21
N VAL A 33 -5.82 8.91 -1.01
CA VAL A 33 -6.77 9.56 -0.09
C VAL A 33 -6.07 10.75 0.55
N SER A 34 -6.74 11.91 0.60
CA SER A 34 -6.16 13.09 1.23
C SER A 34 -5.99 12.87 2.74
N SER A 35 -4.81 13.22 3.28
CA SER A 35 -4.55 13.18 4.72
C SER A 35 -5.59 13.96 5.52
N ALA A 36 -6.01 15.14 5.02
CA ALA A 36 -7.04 15.96 5.65
C ALA A 36 -8.38 15.20 5.85
N ASN A 37 -8.66 14.23 4.98
CA ASN A 37 -9.90 13.45 5.03
C ASN A 37 -9.83 12.25 5.99
N ILE A 38 -8.62 11.78 6.36
CA ILE A 38 -8.47 10.54 7.14
C ILE A 38 -7.71 10.72 8.46
N GLU A 39 -7.00 11.82 8.67
CA GLU A 39 -6.17 12.05 9.86
C GLU A 39 -6.97 11.97 11.18
N ARG A 40 -8.22 12.44 11.17
CA ARG A 40 -9.12 12.46 12.34
C ARG A 40 -10.28 11.48 12.23
N THR A 41 -10.25 10.57 11.26
CA THR A 41 -11.33 9.61 11.09
C THR A 41 -11.04 8.31 11.85
N SER A 42 -12.10 7.59 12.15
CA SER A 42 -12.02 6.26 12.75
C SER A 42 -11.40 5.24 11.79
N LEU A 43 -10.95 4.13 12.34
CA LEU A 43 -10.29 3.08 11.56
C LEU A 43 -11.24 2.44 10.53
N ASP A 44 -12.52 2.24 10.87
CA ASP A 44 -13.54 1.73 9.94
C ASP A 44 -13.66 2.62 8.68
N ARG A 45 -13.64 3.94 8.84
CA ARG A 45 -13.64 4.87 7.71
C ARG A 45 -12.41 4.75 6.83
N LYS A 46 -11.24 4.59 7.42
CA LYS A 46 -9.98 4.35 6.67
C LYS A 46 -10.10 3.07 5.83
N ILE A 47 -10.63 2.00 6.42
CA ILE A 47 -10.85 0.72 5.73
C ILE A 47 -11.86 0.88 4.58
N GLU A 48 -12.94 1.61 4.78
CA GLU A 48 -13.90 1.91 3.72
C GLU A 48 -13.25 2.63 2.53
N GLU A 49 -12.37 3.59 2.79
CA GLU A 49 -11.63 4.28 1.73
C GLU A 49 -10.69 3.33 0.96
N ILE A 50 -10.04 2.39 1.66
CA ILE A 50 -9.23 1.35 1.00
C ILE A 50 -10.12 0.49 0.08
N VAL A 51 -11.23 -0.03 0.59
CA VAL A 51 -12.13 -0.92 -0.18
C VAL A 51 -12.71 -0.23 -1.42
N LYS A 52 -13.02 1.06 -1.34
CA LYS A 52 -13.48 1.85 -2.50
C LYS A 52 -12.44 1.92 -3.61
N LYS A 53 -11.16 1.97 -3.27
CA LYS A 53 -10.04 2.19 -4.19
C LYS A 53 -9.33 0.89 -4.57
N ASP A 54 -9.29 -0.07 -3.66
CA ASP A 54 -8.73 -1.40 -3.88
C ASP A 54 -9.71 -2.50 -3.50
N ARG A 55 -10.45 -2.99 -4.50
CA ARG A 55 -11.43 -4.07 -4.35
C ARG A 55 -10.81 -5.43 -3.99
N ARG A 56 -9.48 -5.55 -4.00
CA ARG A 56 -8.76 -6.77 -3.63
C ARG A 56 -8.51 -6.88 -2.13
N PHE A 57 -8.74 -5.82 -1.38
CA PHE A 57 -8.67 -5.86 0.08
C PHE A 57 -9.84 -6.70 0.65
N LYS A 58 -9.59 -7.99 0.93
CA LYS A 58 -10.64 -8.99 1.21
C LYS A 58 -11.07 -9.06 2.67
N CYS A 59 -10.14 -8.94 3.62
CA CYS A 59 -10.43 -9.08 5.04
C CYS A 59 -10.99 -7.81 5.68
N HIS A 60 -11.68 -6.96 4.91
CA HIS A 60 -12.14 -5.65 5.39
C HIS A 60 -13.16 -5.74 6.52
N GLU A 61 -14.05 -6.74 6.53
CA GLU A 61 -15.04 -6.93 7.61
C GLU A 61 -14.34 -7.21 8.94
N TYR A 62 -13.36 -8.12 8.97
CA TYR A 62 -12.56 -8.39 10.15
C TYR A 62 -11.87 -7.12 10.66
N PHE A 63 -11.21 -6.36 9.79
CA PHE A 63 -10.53 -5.12 10.20
C PHE A 63 -11.49 -4.02 10.64
N LYS A 64 -12.74 -4.02 10.16
CA LYS A 64 -13.76 -3.05 10.56
C LYS A 64 -14.41 -3.33 11.91
N TYR A 65 -14.44 -4.59 12.33
CA TYR A 65 -15.19 -5.01 13.54
C TYR A 65 -14.26 -5.63 14.56
N ASP A 66 -13.77 -6.83 14.31
CA ASP A 66 -13.01 -7.61 15.30
C ASP A 66 -11.66 -6.97 15.64
N PHE A 67 -10.93 -6.53 14.63
CA PHE A 67 -9.63 -5.87 14.84
C PHE A 67 -9.77 -4.53 15.58
N ILE A 68 -10.82 -3.75 15.30
CA ILE A 68 -11.06 -2.45 15.99
C ILE A 68 -11.26 -2.69 17.49
N GLU A 69 -11.99 -3.73 17.88
CA GLU A 69 -12.20 -4.07 19.28
C GLU A 69 -10.87 -4.41 19.97
N LEU A 70 -10.07 -5.27 19.35
CA LEU A 70 -8.73 -5.61 19.83
C LEU A 70 -7.84 -4.38 19.97
N ARG A 71 -7.79 -3.55 18.90
CA ARG A 71 -7.00 -2.32 18.87
C ARG A 71 -7.40 -1.34 19.98
N ASN A 72 -8.71 -1.15 20.19
CA ASN A 72 -9.21 -0.25 21.23
C ASN A 72 -8.88 -0.77 22.62
N THR A 73 -9.00 -2.08 22.84
CA THR A 73 -8.63 -2.73 24.10
C THR A 73 -7.14 -2.54 24.39
N ALA A 74 -6.28 -2.72 23.39
CA ALA A 74 -4.84 -2.49 23.48
C ALA A 74 -4.53 -1.02 23.79
N ALA A 75 -5.12 -0.08 23.03
CA ALA A 75 -4.88 1.36 23.18
C ALA A 75 -5.29 1.91 24.56
N HIS A 76 -6.28 1.29 25.19
CA HIS A 76 -6.72 1.67 26.54
C HIS A 76 -6.02 0.88 27.66
N GLY A 77 -5.02 0.06 27.35
CA GLY A 77 -4.29 -0.72 28.34
C GLY A 77 -5.16 -1.78 29.06
N ARG A 78 -6.23 -2.26 28.41
CA ARG A 78 -7.21 -3.17 29.03
C ARG A 78 -7.02 -4.64 28.65
N LEU A 79 -5.88 -5.01 28.07
CA LEU A 79 -5.56 -6.39 27.68
C LEU A 79 -5.19 -7.29 28.88
N HIS A 80 -5.79 -7.10 30.07
CA HIS A 80 -5.23 -7.68 31.30
C HIS A 80 -5.93 -8.93 31.82
N GLU A 81 -7.17 -9.23 31.41
CA GLU A 81 -7.89 -10.36 32.02
C GLU A 81 -8.40 -11.33 30.94
N ASN A 82 -8.02 -12.59 31.09
CA ASN A 82 -8.45 -13.72 30.26
C ASN A 82 -8.00 -13.71 28.78
N VAL A 83 -6.97 -12.94 28.42
CA VAL A 83 -6.42 -12.94 27.06
C VAL A 83 -5.30 -13.97 26.97
N ASN A 84 -5.41 -14.91 26.04
CA ASN A 84 -4.29 -15.74 25.65
C ASN A 84 -3.36 -14.91 24.74
N PHE A 85 -2.36 -14.26 25.34
CA PHE A 85 -1.41 -13.40 24.63
C PHE A 85 -0.71 -14.11 23.48
N LYS A 86 -0.44 -15.40 23.59
CA LYS A 86 0.21 -16.17 22.54
C LYS A 86 -0.70 -16.32 21.30
N ASP A 87 -1.96 -16.67 21.49
CA ASP A 87 -2.91 -16.80 20.40
C ASP A 87 -3.20 -15.43 19.77
N THR A 88 -3.35 -14.40 20.59
CA THR A 88 -3.55 -13.02 20.12
C THR A 88 -2.32 -12.52 19.34
N ALA A 89 -1.12 -12.78 19.82
CA ALA A 89 0.10 -12.42 19.11
C ALA A 89 0.24 -13.16 17.77
N ASN A 90 -0.11 -14.44 17.72
CA ASN A 90 -0.15 -15.21 16.47
C ASN A 90 -1.13 -14.62 15.46
N MET A 91 -2.33 -14.22 15.93
CA MET A 91 -3.33 -13.56 15.08
C MET A 91 -2.81 -12.23 14.54
N LEU A 92 -2.19 -11.40 15.36
CA LEU A 92 -1.58 -10.14 14.95
C LEU A 92 -0.43 -10.31 13.94
N ILE A 93 0.34 -11.39 14.05
CA ILE A 93 1.34 -11.74 13.02
C ILE A 93 0.64 -12.04 11.68
N LEU A 94 -0.46 -12.81 11.70
CA LEU A 94 -1.22 -13.08 10.48
C LEU A 94 -1.82 -11.81 9.88
N ASP A 95 -2.30 -10.87 10.70
CA ASP A 95 -2.78 -9.56 10.26
C ASP A 95 -1.68 -8.75 9.57
N LEU A 96 -0.49 -8.70 10.16
CA LEU A 96 0.68 -8.05 9.55
C LEU A 96 1.06 -8.72 8.22
N MET A 97 1.10 -10.05 8.17
CA MET A 97 1.41 -10.80 6.95
C MET A 97 0.39 -10.51 5.86
N TYR A 98 -0.91 -10.51 6.21
CA TYR A 98 -1.98 -10.18 5.27
C TYR A 98 -1.85 -8.76 4.73
N LEU A 99 -1.60 -7.77 5.59
CA LEU A 99 -1.42 -6.37 5.16
C LEU A 99 -0.18 -6.20 4.29
N CYS A 100 0.93 -6.84 4.63
CA CYS A 100 2.13 -6.84 3.79
C CYS A 100 1.85 -7.44 2.41
N ASP A 101 1.12 -8.57 2.36
CA ASP A 101 0.75 -9.20 1.10
C ASP A 101 -0.20 -8.30 0.29
N ALA A 102 -1.24 -7.76 0.92
CA ALA A 102 -2.19 -6.85 0.29
C ALA A 102 -1.48 -5.63 -0.31
N LEU A 103 -0.58 -4.99 0.45
CA LEU A 103 0.21 -3.85 -0.01
C LEU A 103 1.14 -4.20 -1.17
N ASN A 104 1.86 -5.33 -1.08
CA ASN A 104 2.82 -5.73 -2.11
C ASN A 104 2.15 -6.15 -3.42
N ASN A 105 0.94 -6.71 -3.36
CA ASN A 105 0.22 -7.23 -4.51
C ASN A 105 -0.89 -6.31 -5.03
N SER A 106 -1.12 -5.16 -4.40
CA SER A 106 -2.14 -4.21 -4.83
C SER A 106 -1.75 -3.50 -6.13
N ASN A 107 -2.47 -3.78 -7.20
CA ASN A 107 -2.33 -3.03 -8.46
C ASN A 107 -2.98 -1.62 -8.40
N ALA A 108 -3.69 -1.29 -7.34
CA ALA A 108 -4.18 0.06 -7.11
C ALA A 108 -3.04 1.02 -6.72
N LEU A 109 -1.95 0.48 -6.14
CA LEU A 109 -0.78 1.26 -5.77
C LEU A 109 0.10 1.55 -6.98
N VAL A 110 0.40 2.84 -7.17
CA VAL A 110 1.28 3.28 -8.26
C VAL A 110 2.67 2.66 -8.12
N VAL A 111 3.19 2.53 -6.90
CA VAL A 111 4.50 1.92 -6.64
C VAL A 111 4.59 0.48 -7.17
N ASN A 112 3.56 -0.33 -6.99
CA ASN A 112 3.56 -1.71 -7.47
C ASN A 112 3.47 -1.78 -9.00
N ARG A 113 2.67 -0.88 -9.62
CA ARG A 113 2.66 -0.75 -11.08
C ARG A 113 4.02 -0.35 -11.64
N MET A 114 4.73 0.54 -10.94
CA MET A 114 6.08 0.94 -11.32
C MET A 114 7.10 -0.17 -11.15
N ARG A 115 7.05 -0.94 -10.06
CA ARG A 115 7.89 -2.14 -9.89
C ARG A 115 7.66 -3.16 -11.00
N SER A 116 6.40 -3.40 -11.36
CA SER A 116 6.07 -4.27 -12.49
C SER A 116 6.60 -3.73 -13.82
N LEU A 117 6.58 -2.41 -14.00
CA LEU A 117 7.15 -1.76 -15.18
C LEU A 117 8.66 -1.96 -15.24
N ILE A 118 9.39 -1.70 -14.12
CA ILE A 118 10.85 -1.89 -14.06
C ILE A 118 11.23 -3.34 -14.37
N LYS A 119 10.55 -4.29 -13.73
CA LYS A 119 10.79 -5.71 -13.99
C LYS A 119 10.65 -6.06 -15.47
N ARG A 120 9.69 -5.46 -16.15
CA ARG A 120 9.51 -5.65 -17.60
C ARG A 120 10.61 -4.98 -18.41
N PHE A 121 11.13 -3.82 -18.00
CA PHE A 121 12.30 -3.19 -18.63
C PHE A 121 13.54 -4.08 -18.51
N GLU A 122 13.70 -4.83 -17.43
CA GLU A 122 14.78 -5.77 -17.21
C GLU A 122 14.62 -7.07 -18.02
N GLU A 123 13.39 -7.55 -18.22
CA GLU A 123 13.07 -8.82 -18.90
C GLU A 123 13.08 -8.75 -20.43
N ASN A 124 13.57 -7.68 -21.07
CA ASN A 124 13.64 -7.49 -22.53
C ASN A 124 12.29 -7.42 -23.25
N PHE A 125 11.92 -6.25 -23.59
CA PHE A 125 10.66 -5.78 -24.14
C PHE A 125 10.28 -6.21 -25.55
N ASN A 126 10.87 -7.18 -26.13
CA ASN A 126 10.80 -7.31 -27.58
C ASN A 126 9.49 -7.83 -28.16
N ASN A 127 8.49 -8.29 -27.36
CA ASN A 127 7.35 -8.97 -27.98
C ASN A 127 5.95 -8.77 -27.40
N ASP A 128 5.70 -8.03 -26.31
CA ASP A 128 4.35 -7.97 -25.78
C ASP A 128 3.78 -6.55 -25.73
N TYR A 129 2.60 -6.40 -26.33
CA TYR A 129 1.76 -5.21 -26.22
C TYR A 129 1.28 -5.04 -24.76
N VAL A 130 2.04 -4.28 -24.01
CA VAL A 130 1.67 -3.95 -22.64
C VAL A 130 1.30 -2.48 -22.59
N PRO A 131 0.26 -2.09 -21.81
CA PRO A 131 -0.12 -0.69 -21.64
C PRO A 131 0.88 0.06 -20.72
N ILE A 132 2.15 -0.01 -21.06
CA ILE A 132 3.26 0.68 -20.39
C ILE A 132 3.02 2.18 -20.43
N ASP A 133 2.57 2.68 -21.59
CA ASP A 133 2.28 4.08 -21.80
C ASP A 133 1.27 4.62 -20.78
N GLY A 134 0.19 3.88 -20.52
CA GLY A 134 -0.80 4.26 -19.53
C GLY A 134 -0.25 4.26 -18.08
N ILE A 135 0.68 3.35 -17.76
CA ILE A 135 1.34 3.32 -16.45
C ILE A 135 2.28 4.51 -16.29
N VAL A 136 3.12 4.78 -17.30
CA VAL A 136 4.05 5.91 -17.31
C VAL A 136 3.28 7.23 -17.25
N TYR A 137 2.21 7.38 -18.02
CA TYR A 137 1.34 8.54 -17.99
C TYR A 137 0.74 8.76 -16.58
N SER A 138 0.17 7.70 -15.98
CA SER A 138 -0.43 7.76 -14.64
C SER A 138 0.58 8.14 -13.56
N PHE A 139 1.82 7.66 -13.70
CA PHE A 139 2.91 8.03 -12.80
C PHE A 139 3.28 9.51 -12.94
N ILE A 140 3.51 9.97 -14.16
CA ILE A 140 3.84 11.38 -14.43
C ILE A 140 2.72 12.29 -13.92
N ALA A 141 1.45 11.96 -14.20
CA ALA A 141 0.30 12.75 -13.75
C ALA A 141 0.19 12.82 -12.22
N LYS A 142 0.48 11.70 -11.51
CA LYS A 142 0.43 11.66 -10.04
C LYS A 142 1.53 12.49 -9.38
N TYR A 143 2.73 12.48 -9.94
CA TYR A 143 3.92 13.07 -9.30
C TYR A 143 4.42 14.36 -9.95
N ARG A 144 3.65 14.92 -10.88
CA ARG A 144 4.01 16.14 -11.63
C ARG A 144 4.53 17.28 -10.75
N ASP A 145 3.86 17.50 -9.62
CA ASP A 145 4.11 18.63 -8.72
C ASP A 145 4.45 18.17 -7.29
N LYS A 146 4.85 16.91 -7.10
CA LYS A 146 5.14 16.32 -5.80
C LYS A 146 6.55 15.75 -5.76
N SER A 147 7.16 15.77 -4.57
CA SER A 147 8.39 15.03 -4.33
C SER A 147 8.15 13.53 -4.53
N LEU A 148 9.06 12.88 -5.23
CA LEU A 148 9.01 11.44 -5.43
C LEU A 148 9.39 10.70 -4.14
N PRO A 149 8.74 9.57 -3.84
CA PRO A 149 9.22 8.69 -2.78
C PRO A 149 10.67 8.27 -3.02
N SER A 150 11.48 8.21 -1.96
CA SER A 150 12.92 7.93 -2.02
C SER A 150 13.26 6.59 -2.70
N ILE A 151 12.32 5.63 -2.73
CA ILE A 151 12.49 4.36 -3.42
C ILE A 151 12.75 4.53 -4.92
N TYR A 152 12.17 5.55 -5.54
CA TYR A 152 12.37 5.82 -6.97
C TYR A 152 13.75 6.37 -7.30
N GLU A 153 14.38 7.05 -6.35
CA GLU A 153 15.76 7.55 -6.51
C GLU A 153 16.78 6.42 -6.45
N LYS A 154 16.52 5.41 -5.60
CA LYS A 154 17.42 4.27 -5.42
C LYS A 154 17.44 3.29 -6.60
N GLU A 155 16.36 3.18 -7.33
CA GLU A 155 16.17 2.16 -8.38
C GLU A 155 16.38 2.71 -9.80
N ASN A 156 16.99 3.88 -9.98
CA ASN A 156 17.17 4.54 -11.29
C ASN A 156 15.87 4.69 -12.12
N VAL A 157 14.71 4.48 -11.47
CA VAL A 157 13.38 4.47 -12.11
C VAL A 157 13.12 5.74 -12.89
N ILE A 158 13.57 6.88 -12.34
CA ILE A 158 13.34 8.18 -12.96
C ILE A 158 14.08 8.28 -14.30
N GLN A 159 15.29 7.74 -14.37
CA GLN A 159 16.08 7.77 -15.60
C GLN A 159 15.42 6.92 -16.69
N GLU A 160 14.93 5.73 -16.33
CA GLU A 160 14.23 4.85 -17.26
C GLU A 160 12.89 5.44 -17.72
N ILE A 161 12.12 6.05 -16.81
CA ILE A 161 10.88 6.76 -17.17
C ILE A 161 11.17 7.92 -18.12
N LYS A 162 12.18 8.74 -17.85
CA LYS A 162 12.56 9.84 -18.72
C LYS A 162 12.95 9.35 -20.12
N LYS A 163 13.76 8.30 -20.17
CA LYS A 163 14.17 7.67 -21.43
C LYS A 163 12.96 7.15 -22.20
N TYR A 164 12.04 6.46 -21.52
CA TYR A 164 10.82 5.96 -22.15
C TYR A 164 9.88 7.08 -22.59
N ALA A 165 9.67 8.10 -21.77
CA ALA A 165 8.81 9.25 -22.09
C ALA A 165 9.30 10.06 -23.30
N MET A 166 10.55 9.93 -23.68
CA MET A 166 11.12 10.55 -24.90
C MET A 166 11.09 9.60 -26.12
N SER A 167 10.57 8.38 -25.98
CA SER A 167 10.47 7.44 -27.07
C SER A 167 9.34 7.79 -28.05
N ASP A 168 9.53 7.49 -29.33
CA ASP A 168 8.51 7.71 -30.36
C ASP A 168 7.20 6.99 -30.06
N ASN A 169 7.26 5.81 -29.45
CA ASN A 169 6.11 5.03 -29.06
C ASN A 169 5.26 5.76 -28.00
N PHE A 170 5.89 6.32 -26.96
CA PHE A 170 5.16 7.06 -25.93
C PHE A 170 4.59 8.38 -26.47
N LEU A 171 5.34 9.11 -27.28
CA LEU A 171 4.86 10.33 -27.92
C LEU A 171 3.67 10.06 -28.84
N ARG A 172 3.69 8.94 -29.59
CA ARG A 172 2.56 8.50 -30.40
C ARG A 172 1.34 8.14 -29.56
N TYR A 173 1.53 7.45 -28.43
CA TYR A 173 0.46 7.14 -27.47
C TYR A 173 -0.21 8.41 -26.95
N ILE A 174 0.57 9.41 -26.52
CA ILE A 174 0.05 10.69 -26.04
C ILE A 174 -0.76 11.38 -27.14
N HIS A 175 -0.23 11.41 -28.36
CA HIS A 175 -0.93 12.02 -29.49
C HIS A 175 -2.29 11.37 -29.76
N ILE A 176 -2.36 10.04 -29.80
CA ILE A 176 -3.58 9.29 -30.16
C ILE A 176 -4.62 9.31 -29.02
N HIS A 177 -4.20 9.09 -27.78
CA HIS A 177 -5.14 8.79 -26.68
C HIS A 177 -5.40 9.97 -25.73
N ILE A 178 -4.57 11.01 -25.78
CA ILE A 178 -4.68 12.13 -24.86
C ILE A 178 -5.01 13.43 -25.58
N MET A 179 -4.38 13.70 -26.74
CA MET A 179 -4.60 14.94 -27.47
C MET A 179 -5.75 14.85 -28.48
N HIS A 180 -6.10 13.64 -28.91
CA HIS A 180 -7.21 13.38 -29.83
C HIS A 180 -8.02 12.17 -29.34
N PRO A 181 -8.72 12.30 -28.16
CA PRO A 181 -9.53 11.22 -27.60
C PRO A 181 -10.78 10.93 -28.42
#